data_3a2fb9c37874fd8c830eae8f967e0a3e
#
_entry.id   3a2fb9c37874fd8c830eae8f967e0a3e
#
_cell.length_a   1.000
_cell.length_b   1.000
_cell.length_c   1.000
_cell.angle_alpha   90.00
_cell.angle_beta   90.00
_cell.angle_gamma   90.00
#
_symmetry.space_group_name_H-M   'P 1'
#
loop_
_entity.id
_entity.type
_entity.pdbx_description
1 polymer ?
#
loop_
_entity_poly.entity_id
_entity_poly.type
_entity_poly.pdbx_seq_one_letter_code
_entity_poly.pdbx_strand_id
1 'polypeptide(L)'
;LYRYTGHTDIRVGVPIANRHRAEIENLVGFFVNTQVLRTCIDGRMPLGAILDQTREAALGAQTYQDLPFEQLVEALQPERSLNQNPLFQVVFNHLREDYRALEQLPGLTVEQYELGEQGAQFELALETLERPDGRIEARFSYAVELFEAESIKRLGEHYLQVLEQLADHPERCVGDIALLSSAEWQQLKDWGVNEQRYANIEPVHRLIERQAELRPDATALIFGDTELSYAQLNERANRLAHQLIALGVRPESRVGIAVERSIDMVVGLLATL
;
A
#
# COMPACT_ATOMS: atom_id res chain seq x y z
N LEU A 1 4.27 -6.17 2.58
CA LEU A 1 4.77 -5.45 1.40
C LEU A 1 3.74 -5.49 0.26
N TYR A 2 3.34 -6.67 -0.25
CA TYR A 2 2.36 -6.80 -1.35
C TYR A 2 1.12 -5.90 -1.18
N ARG A 3 0.49 -5.89 0.01
CA ARG A 3 -0.71 -5.09 0.29
C ARG A 3 -0.48 -3.58 0.24
N TYR A 4 0.75 -3.12 0.40
CA TYR A 4 1.13 -1.70 0.31
C TYR A 4 1.51 -1.28 -1.10
N THR A 5 2.22 -2.14 -1.82
CA THR A 5 2.84 -1.78 -3.10
C THR A 5 2.08 -2.29 -4.31
N GLY A 6 1.24 -3.32 -4.15
CA GLY A 6 0.62 -4.05 -5.25
C GLY A 6 1.61 -4.91 -6.06
N HIS A 7 2.90 -4.91 -5.72
CA HIS A 7 3.89 -5.71 -6.42
C HIS A 7 3.74 -7.19 -6.07
N THR A 8 3.66 -8.03 -7.07
CA THR A 8 3.52 -9.49 -6.92
C THR A 8 4.85 -10.20 -6.71
N ASP A 9 5.96 -9.62 -7.15
CA ASP A 9 7.33 -10.12 -6.98
C ASP A 9 7.98 -9.43 -5.78
N ILE A 10 7.97 -10.09 -4.63
CA ILE A 10 8.53 -9.55 -3.39
C ILE A 10 9.92 -10.14 -3.16
N ARG A 11 10.89 -9.28 -2.93
CA ARG A 11 12.28 -9.64 -2.66
C ARG A 11 12.70 -9.03 -1.33
N VAL A 12 13.29 -9.86 -0.48
CA VAL A 12 13.76 -9.46 0.85
C VAL A 12 15.19 -9.92 1.01
N GLY A 13 16.09 -9.00 1.37
CA GLY A 13 17.46 -9.31 1.76
C GLY A 13 17.48 -9.93 3.15
N VAL A 14 18.22 -11.03 3.32
CA VAL A 14 18.39 -11.71 4.61
C VAL A 14 19.88 -11.89 4.86
N PRO A 15 20.46 -11.20 5.85
CA PRO A 15 21.85 -11.43 6.23
C PRO A 15 21.99 -12.81 6.86
N ILE A 16 23.09 -13.49 6.55
CA ILE A 16 23.47 -14.77 7.12
C ILE A 16 24.88 -14.70 7.70
N ALA A 17 25.11 -15.40 8.80
CA ALA A 17 26.41 -15.41 9.48
C ALA A 17 27.53 -16.03 8.64
N ASN A 18 27.16 -16.91 7.67
CA ASN A 18 28.07 -17.62 6.79
C ASN A 18 29.19 -18.37 7.56
N ARG A 19 28.85 -18.94 8.74
CA ARG A 19 29.76 -19.66 9.65
C ARG A 19 29.32 -21.11 9.80
N HIS A 20 29.23 -21.85 8.70
CA HIS A 20 28.75 -23.22 8.64
C HIS A 20 29.88 -24.28 8.80
N ARG A 21 31.13 -23.85 9.01
CA ARG A 21 32.26 -24.74 9.28
C ARG A 21 32.77 -24.51 10.69
N ALA A 22 32.98 -25.57 11.44
CA ALA A 22 33.44 -25.51 12.84
C ALA A 22 34.76 -24.73 12.97
N GLU A 23 35.62 -24.80 11.95
CA GLU A 23 36.94 -24.12 11.97
C GLU A 23 36.83 -22.59 11.95
N ILE A 24 35.75 -22.04 11.41
CA ILE A 24 35.56 -20.58 11.31
C ILE A 24 34.57 -20.04 12.33
N GLU A 25 33.91 -20.89 13.11
CA GLU A 25 32.88 -20.51 14.06
C GLU A 25 33.41 -19.53 15.11
N ASN A 26 34.63 -19.78 15.64
CA ASN A 26 35.26 -18.95 16.66
C ASN A 26 36.24 -17.91 16.10
N LEU A 27 36.37 -17.75 14.79
CA LEU A 27 37.27 -16.77 14.21
C LEU A 27 36.65 -15.37 14.27
N VAL A 28 37.44 -14.38 14.71
CA VAL A 28 37.06 -12.99 14.65
C VAL A 28 37.28 -12.48 13.21
N GLY A 29 36.22 -11.95 12.59
CA GLY A 29 36.29 -11.44 11.24
C GLY A 29 34.90 -11.20 10.64
N PHE A 30 34.86 -10.58 9.47
CA PHE A 30 33.64 -10.32 8.70
C PHE A 30 33.36 -11.51 7.77
N PHE A 31 32.30 -12.27 8.06
CA PHE A 31 31.89 -13.45 7.30
C PHE A 31 30.46 -13.29 6.75
N VAL A 32 29.77 -12.22 7.13
CA VAL A 32 28.37 -12.01 6.76
C VAL A 32 28.21 -12.00 5.24
N ASN A 33 27.24 -12.76 4.75
CA ASN A 33 26.78 -12.72 3.37
C ASN A 33 25.29 -12.36 3.38
N THR A 34 24.74 -11.92 2.25
CA THR A 34 23.34 -11.58 2.12
C THR A 34 22.67 -12.51 1.09
N GLN A 35 21.58 -13.14 1.49
CA GLN A 35 20.71 -13.89 0.62
C GLN A 35 19.52 -13.05 0.19
N VAL A 36 18.98 -13.31 -0.99
CA VAL A 36 17.75 -12.67 -1.48
C VAL A 36 16.64 -13.72 -1.52
N LEU A 37 15.68 -13.59 -0.62
CA LEU A 37 14.49 -14.41 -0.66
C LEU A 37 13.46 -13.76 -1.58
N ARG A 38 13.04 -14.50 -2.60
CA ARG A 38 12.04 -14.07 -3.58
C ARG A 38 10.77 -14.87 -3.41
N THR A 39 9.65 -14.17 -3.28
CA THR A 39 8.31 -14.77 -3.14
C THR A 39 7.37 -14.10 -4.13
N CYS A 40 6.65 -14.92 -4.94
CA CYS A 40 5.62 -14.42 -5.85
C CYS A 40 4.27 -14.51 -5.16
N ILE A 41 3.58 -13.39 -5.01
CA ILE A 41 2.32 -13.28 -4.28
C ILE A 41 1.19 -12.88 -5.22
N ASP A 42 0.10 -13.66 -5.19
CA ASP A 42 -1.19 -13.32 -5.78
C ASP A 42 -2.20 -13.06 -4.65
N GLY A 43 -3.06 -12.06 -4.83
CA GLY A 43 -4.08 -11.71 -3.82
C GLY A 43 -5.04 -12.84 -3.48
N ARG A 44 -5.21 -13.84 -4.35
CA ARG A 44 -6.03 -15.05 -4.11
C ARG A 44 -5.28 -16.17 -3.40
N MET A 45 -3.99 -16.01 -3.19
CA MET A 45 -3.17 -17.02 -2.53
C MET A 45 -3.48 -17.09 -1.04
N PRO A 46 -3.72 -18.28 -0.45
CA PRO A 46 -3.87 -18.43 0.99
C PRO A 46 -2.59 -18.05 1.73
N LEU A 47 -2.73 -17.51 2.95
CA LEU A 47 -1.61 -17.13 3.80
C LEU A 47 -0.66 -18.33 4.07
N GLY A 48 -1.22 -19.51 4.33
CA GLY A 48 -0.44 -20.73 4.54
C GLY A 48 0.43 -21.09 3.34
N ALA A 49 -0.09 -20.90 2.11
CA ALA A 49 0.68 -21.17 0.89
C ALA A 49 1.88 -20.21 0.71
N ILE A 50 1.75 -18.96 1.18
CA ILE A 50 2.88 -18.01 1.20
C ILE A 50 3.93 -18.44 2.20
N LEU A 51 3.51 -18.94 3.36
CA LEU A 51 4.43 -19.47 4.38
C LEU A 51 5.22 -20.67 3.82
N ASP A 52 4.54 -21.60 3.17
CA ASP A 52 5.18 -22.76 2.54
C ASP A 52 6.16 -22.33 1.43
N GLN A 53 5.76 -21.41 0.56
CA GLN A 53 6.63 -20.86 -0.50
C GLN A 53 7.86 -20.17 0.09
N THR A 54 7.69 -19.38 1.15
CA THR A 54 8.79 -18.69 1.84
C THR A 54 9.74 -19.69 2.48
N ARG A 55 9.19 -20.75 3.08
CA ARG A 55 9.99 -21.84 3.68
C ARG A 55 10.83 -22.55 2.62
N GLU A 56 10.24 -22.89 1.48
CA GLU A 56 10.98 -23.50 0.38
C GLU A 56 12.07 -22.59 -0.17
N ALA A 57 11.76 -21.29 -0.34
CA ALA A 57 12.74 -20.30 -0.78
C ALA A 57 13.91 -20.19 0.20
N ALA A 58 13.64 -20.16 1.53
CA ALA A 58 14.67 -20.10 2.55
C ALA A 58 15.55 -21.35 2.59
N LEU A 59 14.96 -22.55 2.49
CA LEU A 59 15.71 -23.81 2.44
C LEU A 59 16.55 -23.91 1.17
N GLY A 60 16.01 -23.47 0.03
CA GLY A 60 16.75 -23.39 -1.22
C GLY A 60 17.93 -22.42 -1.12
N ALA A 61 17.74 -21.25 -0.53
CA ALA A 61 18.81 -20.27 -0.32
C ALA A 61 19.92 -20.78 0.59
N GLN A 62 19.58 -21.52 1.66
CA GLN A 62 20.56 -22.18 2.52
C GLN A 62 21.43 -23.19 1.78
N THR A 63 20.88 -23.92 0.81
CA THR A 63 21.63 -24.87 0.00
C THR A 63 22.75 -24.20 -0.82
N TYR A 64 22.54 -22.93 -1.21
CA TYR A 64 23.48 -22.15 -2.01
C TYR A 64 24.10 -20.98 -1.26
N GLN A 65 24.17 -21.05 0.06
CA GLN A 65 24.61 -19.93 0.93
C GLN A 65 26.05 -19.50 0.70
N ASP A 66 26.89 -20.35 0.10
CA ASP A 66 28.29 -20.04 -0.22
C ASP A 66 28.45 -19.06 -1.42
N LEU A 67 27.37 -18.80 -2.17
CA LEU A 67 27.43 -17.86 -3.29
C LEU A 67 27.48 -16.41 -2.74
N PRO A 68 28.56 -15.64 -2.99
CA PRO A 68 28.64 -14.25 -2.57
C PRO A 68 27.57 -13.40 -3.26
N PHE A 69 27.01 -12.43 -2.51
CA PHE A 69 25.97 -11.54 -3.03
C PHE A 69 26.43 -10.77 -4.28
N GLU A 70 27.70 -10.32 -4.30
CA GLU A 70 28.26 -9.59 -5.42
C GLU A 70 28.29 -10.43 -6.71
N GLN A 71 28.57 -11.73 -6.62
CA GLN A 71 28.53 -12.64 -7.78
C GLN A 71 27.09 -12.84 -8.28
N LEU A 72 26.11 -12.86 -7.36
CA LEU A 72 24.70 -12.92 -7.74
C LEU A 72 24.30 -11.65 -8.52
N VAL A 73 24.70 -10.47 -8.04
CA VAL A 73 24.46 -9.19 -8.73
C VAL A 73 25.13 -9.16 -10.10
N GLU A 74 26.37 -9.65 -10.20
CA GLU A 74 27.11 -9.72 -11.47
C GLU A 74 26.42 -10.65 -12.48
N ALA A 75 25.94 -11.82 -12.03
CA ALA A 75 25.28 -12.79 -12.88
C ALA A 75 23.91 -12.30 -13.38
N LEU A 76 23.13 -11.61 -12.54
CA LEU A 76 21.80 -11.14 -12.88
C LEU A 76 21.78 -9.81 -13.62
N GLN A 77 22.87 -9.03 -13.55
CA GLN A 77 23.02 -7.72 -14.21
C GLN A 77 21.78 -6.81 -14.05
N PRO A 78 21.26 -6.60 -12.82
CA PRO A 78 20.11 -5.73 -12.63
C PRO A 78 20.43 -4.30 -13.04
N GLU A 79 19.42 -3.51 -13.35
CA GLU A 79 19.59 -2.06 -13.54
C GLU A 79 20.23 -1.46 -12.29
N ARG A 80 21.38 -0.81 -12.45
CA ARG A 80 22.10 -0.21 -11.33
C ARG A 80 21.64 1.21 -11.11
N SER A 81 21.18 1.49 -9.91
CA SER A 81 20.94 2.85 -9.40
C SER A 81 21.94 3.14 -8.29
N LEU A 82 22.47 4.36 -8.25
CA LEU A 82 23.39 4.76 -7.18
C LEU A 82 22.67 4.89 -5.81
N ASN A 83 21.35 5.00 -5.83
CA ASN A 83 20.54 5.28 -4.64
C ASN A 83 19.77 4.07 -4.12
N GLN A 84 19.90 2.89 -4.74
CA GLN A 84 19.12 1.71 -4.36
C GLN A 84 19.96 0.44 -4.41
N ASN A 85 19.69 -0.48 -3.48
CA ASN A 85 20.26 -1.82 -3.59
C ASN A 85 19.73 -2.51 -4.87
N PRO A 86 20.60 -3.18 -5.64
CA PRO A 86 20.22 -3.68 -6.97
C PRO A 86 19.15 -4.78 -6.95
N LEU A 87 19.01 -5.53 -5.87
CA LEU A 87 18.11 -6.71 -5.83
C LEU A 87 16.97 -6.60 -4.83
N PHE A 88 17.11 -5.82 -3.76
CA PHE A 88 16.09 -5.65 -2.71
C PHE A 88 16.20 -4.28 -2.05
N GLN A 89 15.13 -3.77 -1.48
CA GLN A 89 15.05 -2.53 -0.71
C GLN A 89 14.69 -2.78 0.75
N VAL A 90 14.19 -3.98 1.03
CA VAL A 90 13.77 -4.38 2.38
C VAL A 90 14.66 -5.50 2.89
N VAL A 91 15.10 -5.38 4.14
CA VAL A 91 15.90 -6.39 4.83
C VAL A 91 15.08 -6.97 5.99
N PHE A 92 15.20 -8.27 6.16
CA PHE A 92 14.70 -8.99 7.33
C PHE A 92 15.86 -9.69 8.03
N ASN A 93 16.02 -9.46 9.33
CA ASN A 93 17.03 -10.12 10.15
C ASN A 93 16.37 -10.73 11.38
N HIS A 94 16.67 -11.99 11.66
CA HIS A 94 16.20 -12.68 12.86
C HIS A 94 17.40 -13.07 13.69
N LEU A 95 17.44 -12.54 14.91
CA LEU A 95 18.49 -12.82 15.87
C LEU A 95 17.92 -13.58 17.08
N ARG A 96 18.75 -14.45 17.65
CA ARG A 96 18.46 -15.08 18.93
C ARG A 96 19.44 -14.54 19.95
N GLU A 97 18.92 -14.02 21.06
CA GLU A 97 19.72 -13.52 22.16
C GLU A 97 20.31 -14.70 22.96
N ASP A 98 21.63 -14.75 23.05
CA ASP A 98 22.33 -15.68 23.91
C ASP A 98 23.53 -14.99 24.60
N TYR A 99 23.28 -14.45 25.75
CA TYR A 99 24.33 -13.79 26.58
C TYR A 99 24.88 -14.68 27.70
N ARG A 100 24.54 -15.96 27.74
CA ARG A 100 24.96 -16.88 28.82
C ARG A 100 26.46 -16.90 29.00
N ALA A 101 27.24 -16.79 27.93
CA ALA A 101 28.69 -16.74 28.00
C ALA A 101 29.20 -15.44 28.65
N LEU A 102 28.49 -14.32 28.48
CA LEU A 102 28.87 -13.03 29.06
C LEU A 102 28.48 -12.94 30.55
N GLU A 103 27.40 -13.58 30.96
CA GLU A 103 26.96 -13.64 32.34
C GLU A 103 27.93 -14.43 33.24
N GLN A 104 28.76 -15.30 32.65
CA GLN A 104 29.72 -16.13 33.35
C GLN A 104 31.10 -15.46 33.48
N LEU A 105 31.28 -14.21 33.09
CA LEU A 105 32.54 -13.50 33.22
C LEU A 105 32.83 -13.13 34.69
N PRO A 106 33.94 -13.64 35.31
CA PRO A 106 34.21 -13.41 36.73
C PRO A 106 34.47 -11.93 37.00
N GLY A 107 33.76 -11.36 37.96
CA GLY A 107 33.98 -9.98 38.43
C GLY A 107 33.49 -8.89 37.48
N LEU A 108 32.72 -9.24 36.45
CA LEU A 108 32.11 -8.28 35.50
C LEU A 108 30.59 -8.41 35.56
N THR A 109 29.92 -7.26 35.53
CA THR A 109 28.48 -7.16 35.25
C THR A 109 28.30 -6.65 33.85
N VAL A 110 27.56 -7.38 33.02
CA VAL A 110 27.29 -7.00 31.63
C VAL A 110 25.90 -6.43 31.56
N GLU A 111 25.79 -5.19 31.10
CA GLU A 111 24.51 -4.51 30.85
C GLU A 111 24.39 -4.13 29.37
N GLN A 112 23.20 -4.32 28.82
CA GLN A 112 22.92 -3.87 27.46
C GLN A 112 22.65 -2.38 27.49
N TYR A 113 23.39 -1.63 26.69
CA TYR A 113 23.21 -0.19 26.52
C TYR A 113 22.74 0.15 25.11
N GLU A 114 21.65 0.91 25.00
CA GLU A 114 21.18 1.40 23.72
C GLU A 114 21.99 2.62 23.27
N LEU A 115 22.63 2.53 22.10
CA LEU A 115 23.50 3.58 21.57
C LEU A 115 22.73 4.76 20.92
N GLY A 116 21.40 4.78 21.02
CA GLY A 116 20.57 5.78 20.40
C GLY A 116 20.34 5.55 18.90
N GLU A 117 19.98 6.60 18.17
CA GLU A 117 19.67 6.53 16.74
C GLU A 117 20.94 6.24 15.93
N GLN A 118 20.87 5.22 15.09
CA GLN A 118 21.90 4.88 14.12
C GLN A 118 21.36 5.15 12.70
N GLY A 119 22.25 5.57 11.80
CA GLY A 119 21.87 5.77 10.39
C GLY A 119 21.36 4.46 9.75
N ALA A 120 20.26 4.53 9.04
CA ALA A 120 19.71 3.39 8.33
C ALA A 120 20.64 2.98 7.18
N GLN A 121 21.03 1.71 7.12
CA GLN A 121 21.84 1.15 6.03
C GLN A 121 21.00 0.76 4.81
N PHE A 122 19.71 0.53 5.01
CA PHE A 122 18.73 0.13 4.00
C PHE A 122 17.52 1.04 4.07
N GLU A 123 16.73 1.06 3.00
CA GLU A 123 15.51 1.85 2.97
C GLU A 123 14.57 1.45 4.11
N LEU A 124 14.38 0.14 4.31
CA LEU A 124 13.58 -0.42 5.40
C LEU A 124 14.19 -1.75 5.87
N ALA A 125 14.39 -1.90 7.16
CA ALA A 125 14.81 -3.15 7.77
C ALA A 125 13.89 -3.52 8.93
N LEU A 126 13.51 -4.80 8.99
CA LEU A 126 12.85 -5.41 10.14
C LEU A 126 13.83 -6.36 10.80
N GLU A 127 14.19 -6.06 12.04
CA GLU A 127 14.94 -6.94 12.89
C GLU A 127 14.03 -7.55 13.95
N THR A 128 14.13 -8.85 14.13
CA THR A 128 13.43 -9.56 15.20
C THR A 128 14.44 -10.23 16.12
N LEU A 129 14.24 -10.09 17.43
CA LEU A 129 15.11 -10.63 18.46
C LEU A 129 14.32 -11.58 19.36
N GLU A 130 14.66 -12.87 19.29
CA GLU A 130 14.11 -13.89 20.20
C GLU A 130 14.86 -13.83 21.53
N ARG A 131 14.12 -13.52 22.60
CA ARG A 131 14.61 -13.48 23.96
C ARG A 131 14.66 -14.89 24.60
N PRO A 132 15.47 -15.11 25.63
CA PRO A 132 15.55 -16.41 26.32
C PRO A 132 14.21 -16.89 26.92
N ASP A 133 13.28 -15.98 27.20
CA ASP A 133 11.94 -16.27 27.71
C ASP A 133 10.92 -16.60 26.60
N GLY A 134 11.37 -16.65 25.34
CA GLY A 134 10.55 -16.97 24.18
C GLY A 134 9.78 -15.77 23.60
N ARG A 135 9.93 -14.57 24.17
CA ARG A 135 9.38 -13.35 23.56
C ARG A 135 10.18 -12.98 22.33
N ILE A 136 9.49 -12.45 21.32
CA ILE A 136 10.12 -11.89 20.13
C ILE A 136 9.86 -10.38 20.10
N GLU A 137 10.93 -9.62 20.13
CA GLU A 137 10.91 -8.17 19.93
C GLU A 137 11.13 -7.87 18.46
N ALA A 138 10.36 -6.93 17.90
CA ALA A 138 10.50 -6.49 16.53
C ALA A 138 10.88 -5.00 16.50
N ARG A 139 11.90 -4.67 15.71
CA ARG A 139 12.39 -3.31 15.52
C ARG A 139 12.42 -2.98 14.03
N PHE A 140 11.82 -1.85 13.67
CA PHE A 140 11.96 -1.29 12.34
C PHE A 140 13.04 -0.21 12.31
N SER A 141 14.00 -0.34 11.38
CA SER A 141 14.95 0.70 11.02
C SER A 141 14.65 1.16 9.61
N TYR A 142 14.62 2.47 9.36
CA TYR A 142 14.20 3.03 8.09
C TYR A 142 14.91 4.34 7.76
N ALA A 143 15.01 4.66 6.47
CA ALA A 143 15.54 5.92 5.98
C ALA A 143 14.51 7.03 6.22
N VAL A 144 14.86 8.01 7.07
CA VAL A 144 13.96 9.12 7.44
C VAL A 144 13.66 10.06 6.27
N GLU A 145 14.48 10.03 5.22
CA GLU A 145 14.24 10.76 3.98
C GLU A 145 13.13 10.13 3.12
N LEU A 146 12.80 8.85 3.36
CA LEU A 146 11.80 8.10 2.60
C LEU A 146 10.50 7.84 3.37
N PHE A 147 10.57 7.75 4.69
CA PHE A 147 9.46 7.35 5.52
C PHE A 147 9.27 8.25 6.73
N GLU A 148 8.03 8.58 7.00
CA GLU A 148 7.65 9.25 8.24
C GLU A 148 7.44 8.22 9.37
N ALA A 149 7.80 8.60 10.61
CA ALA A 149 7.71 7.73 11.79
C ALA A 149 6.30 7.14 12.00
N GLU A 150 5.25 7.94 11.82
CA GLU A 150 3.87 7.47 11.96
C GLU A 150 3.48 6.45 10.89
N SER A 151 4.07 6.51 9.70
CA SER A 151 3.85 5.52 8.64
C SER A 151 4.51 4.18 8.99
N ILE A 152 5.71 4.20 9.59
CA ILE A 152 6.40 2.99 10.05
C ILE A 152 5.69 2.39 11.27
N LYS A 153 5.19 3.21 12.17
CA LYS A 153 4.38 2.74 13.30
C LYS A 153 3.14 1.97 12.82
N ARG A 154 2.38 2.55 11.90
CA ARG A 154 1.23 1.85 11.28
C ARG A 154 1.64 0.57 10.54
N LEU A 155 2.78 0.59 9.84
CA LEU A 155 3.31 -0.61 9.21
C LEU A 155 3.56 -1.73 10.23
N GLY A 156 4.10 -1.38 11.40
CA GLY A 156 4.30 -2.32 12.51
C GLY A 156 2.98 -2.90 13.04
N GLU A 157 1.98 -2.06 13.24
CA GLU A 157 0.64 -2.48 13.68
C GLU A 157 -0.02 -3.40 12.64
N HIS A 158 0.06 -3.07 11.36
CA HIS A 158 -0.45 -3.92 10.27
C HIS A 158 0.34 -5.24 10.15
N TYR A 159 1.65 -5.22 10.41
CA TYR A 159 2.46 -6.43 10.42
C TYR A 159 1.99 -7.42 11.50
N LEU A 160 1.72 -6.93 12.71
CA LEU A 160 1.17 -7.76 13.79
C LEU A 160 -0.20 -8.34 13.42
N GLN A 161 -1.09 -7.54 12.81
CA GLN A 161 -2.39 -8.02 12.35
C GLN A 161 -2.27 -9.12 11.28
N VAL A 162 -1.28 -9.01 10.37
CA VAL A 162 -1.02 -10.07 9.38
C VAL A 162 -0.56 -11.34 10.07
N LEU A 163 0.33 -11.25 11.07
CA LEU A 163 0.80 -12.42 11.83
C LEU A 163 -0.33 -13.11 12.60
N GLU A 164 -1.21 -12.34 13.26
CA GLU A 164 -2.39 -12.87 13.94
C GLU A 164 -3.31 -13.60 12.96
N GLN A 165 -3.62 -12.98 11.81
CA GLN A 165 -4.47 -13.62 10.81
C GLN A 165 -3.81 -14.84 10.15
N LEU A 166 -2.49 -14.86 10.02
CA LEU A 166 -1.76 -16.03 9.55
C LEU A 166 -1.86 -17.19 10.55
N ALA A 167 -1.75 -16.90 11.85
CA ALA A 167 -1.86 -17.89 12.89
C ALA A 167 -3.27 -18.47 13.04
N ASP A 168 -4.29 -17.61 12.99
CA ASP A 168 -5.67 -17.98 13.23
C ASP A 168 -6.39 -18.50 11.97
N HIS A 169 -6.03 -17.98 10.80
CA HIS A 169 -6.73 -18.21 9.53
C HIS A 169 -5.76 -18.41 8.35
N PRO A 170 -4.90 -19.44 8.36
CA PRO A 170 -3.92 -19.68 7.30
C PRO A 170 -4.55 -19.94 5.92
N GLU A 171 -5.83 -20.31 5.87
CA GLU A 171 -6.62 -20.52 4.65
C GLU A 171 -7.09 -19.22 4.00
N ARG A 172 -7.05 -18.08 4.72
CA ARG A 172 -7.53 -16.79 4.21
C ARG A 172 -6.63 -16.27 3.09
N CYS A 173 -7.27 -15.71 2.06
CA CYS A 173 -6.52 -15.11 0.95
C CYS A 173 -5.82 -13.80 1.37
N VAL A 174 -4.62 -13.57 0.85
CA VAL A 174 -3.83 -12.35 1.09
C VAL A 174 -4.60 -11.07 0.76
N GLY A 175 -5.41 -11.11 -0.31
CA GLY A 175 -6.26 -9.98 -0.71
C GLY A 175 -7.32 -9.60 0.32
N ASP A 176 -7.79 -10.59 1.10
CA ASP A 176 -8.91 -10.45 2.05
C ASP A 176 -8.45 -10.12 3.49
N ILE A 177 -7.14 -9.99 3.71
CA ILE A 177 -6.60 -9.60 5.03
C ILE A 177 -7.11 -8.22 5.42
N ALA A 178 -7.73 -8.11 6.57
CA ALA A 178 -8.08 -6.83 7.18
C ALA A 178 -6.81 -6.20 7.78
N LEU A 179 -6.24 -5.21 7.12
CA LEU A 179 -5.04 -4.50 7.60
C LEU A 179 -5.40 -3.37 8.57
N LEU A 180 -6.55 -2.71 8.33
CA LEU A 180 -6.92 -1.53 9.08
C LEU A 180 -7.48 -1.88 10.45
N SER A 181 -6.97 -1.23 11.47
CA SER A 181 -7.52 -1.25 12.82
C SER A 181 -8.91 -0.61 12.89
N SER A 182 -9.64 -0.86 13.97
CA SER A 182 -10.93 -0.21 14.19
C SER A 182 -10.83 1.33 14.25
N ALA A 183 -9.72 1.85 14.77
CA ALA A 183 -9.47 3.29 14.85
C ALA A 183 -9.25 3.90 13.45
N GLU A 184 -8.48 3.24 12.60
CA GLU A 184 -8.25 3.68 11.22
C GLU A 184 -9.54 3.62 10.39
N TRP A 185 -10.35 2.57 10.56
CA TRP A 185 -11.68 2.50 9.95
C TRP A 185 -12.59 3.64 10.39
N GLN A 186 -12.55 4.00 11.68
CA GLN A 186 -13.34 5.12 12.17
C GLN A 186 -12.84 6.44 11.57
N GLN A 187 -11.52 6.64 11.52
CA GLN A 187 -10.89 7.82 10.90
C GLN A 187 -11.30 7.97 9.42
N LEU A 188 -11.27 6.86 8.65
CA LEU A 188 -11.71 6.88 7.25
C LEU A 188 -13.19 7.22 7.11
N LYS A 189 -14.04 6.73 8.02
CA LYS A 189 -15.45 7.09 8.05
C LYS A 189 -15.63 8.58 8.35
N ASP A 190 -14.92 9.10 9.35
CA ASP A 190 -15.00 10.52 9.73
C ASP A 190 -14.56 11.43 8.59
N TRP A 191 -13.53 11.04 7.84
CA TRP A 191 -13.09 11.77 6.64
C TRP A 191 -14.06 11.63 5.45
N GLY A 192 -14.72 10.49 5.33
CA GLY A 192 -15.66 10.19 4.23
C GLY A 192 -17.05 10.76 4.43
N VAL A 193 -17.41 11.17 5.63
CA VAL A 193 -18.74 11.71 5.94
C VAL A 193 -18.76 13.22 5.75
N ASN A 194 -19.54 13.65 4.77
CA ASN A 194 -19.89 15.07 4.64
C ASN A 194 -21.22 15.31 5.37
N GLU A 195 -21.14 15.80 6.61
CA GLU A 195 -22.34 16.13 7.41
C GLU A 195 -22.97 17.48 6.99
N GLN A 196 -22.43 18.14 5.98
CA GLN A 196 -22.96 19.39 5.48
C GLN A 196 -24.38 19.15 4.92
N ARG A 197 -25.37 19.61 5.65
CA ARG A 197 -26.76 19.60 5.19
C ARG A 197 -26.96 20.76 4.24
N TYR A 198 -27.18 20.46 2.99
CA TYR A 198 -27.59 21.48 2.02
C TYR A 198 -29.07 21.82 2.26
N ALA A 199 -29.38 23.11 2.30
CA ALA A 199 -30.75 23.57 2.54
C ALA A 199 -31.74 23.13 1.44
N ASN A 200 -31.25 22.81 0.25
CA ASN A 200 -32.01 22.32 -0.89
C ASN A 200 -31.59 20.89 -1.25
N ILE A 201 -32.49 19.95 -1.06
CA ILE A 201 -32.33 18.54 -1.47
C ILE A 201 -32.96 18.33 -2.89
N GLU A 202 -33.22 19.42 -3.60
CA GLU A 202 -33.78 19.32 -4.94
C GLU A 202 -32.73 18.80 -5.94
N PRO A 203 -33.13 17.94 -6.88
CA PRO A 203 -32.27 17.54 -7.99
C PRO A 203 -31.77 18.74 -8.80
N VAL A 204 -30.56 18.63 -9.38
CA VAL A 204 -29.89 19.74 -10.05
C VAL A 204 -30.73 20.34 -11.21
N HIS A 205 -31.45 19.49 -11.96
CA HIS A 205 -32.32 19.97 -13.04
C HIS A 205 -33.46 20.88 -12.50
N ARG A 206 -34.03 20.57 -11.33
CA ARG A 206 -35.03 21.42 -10.67
C ARG A 206 -34.48 22.77 -10.28
N LEU A 207 -33.22 22.83 -9.84
CA LEU A 207 -32.56 24.10 -9.50
C LEU A 207 -32.42 24.97 -10.76
N ILE A 208 -32.13 24.36 -11.93
CA ILE A 208 -32.01 25.09 -13.21
C ILE A 208 -33.38 25.51 -13.72
N GLU A 209 -34.42 24.66 -13.67
CA GLU A 209 -35.79 25.01 -14.00
C GLU A 209 -36.26 26.23 -13.17
N ARG A 210 -35.99 26.23 -11.89
CA ARG A 210 -36.34 27.35 -11.01
C ARG A 210 -35.57 28.64 -11.39
N GLN A 211 -34.31 28.56 -11.85
CA GLN A 211 -33.60 29.74 -12.37
C GLN A 211 -34.24 30.23 -13.68
N ALA A 212 -34.72 29.33 -14.54
CA ALA A 212 -35.44 29.70 -15.75
C ALA A 212 -36.78 30.42 -15.46
N GLU A 213 -37.48 30.06 -14.38
CA GLU A 213 -38.67 30.75 -13.91
C GLU A 213 -38.34 32.11 -13.28
N LEU A 214 -37.31 32.19 -12.42
CA LEU A 214 -36.97 33.40 -11.67
C LEU A 214 -36.24 34.46 -12.53
N ARG A 215 -35.41 34.03 -13.47
CA ARG A 215 -34.54 34.88 -14.28
C ARG A 215 -34.47 34.39 -15.72
N PRO A 216 -35.60 34.37 -16.48
CA PRO A 216 -35.68 33.75 -17.80
C PRO A 216 -34.68 34.34 -18.80
N ASP A 217 -34.46 35.66 -18.75
CA ASP A 217 -33.62 36.38 -19.70
C ASP A 217 -32.14 36.47 -19.27
N ALA A 218 -31.78 36.02 -18.04
CA ALA A 218 -30.38 36.01 -17.62
C ALA A 218 -29.57 34.99 -18.44
N THR A 219 -28.33 35.30 -18.74
CA THR A 219 -27.42 34.42 -19.48
C THR A 219 -27.11 33.20 -18.61
N ALA A 220 -27.43 32.01 -19.15
CA ALA A 220 -27.18 30.71 -18.52
C ALA A 220 -25.90 30.04 -19.02
N LEU A 221 -25.61 30.16 -20.32
CA LEU A 221 -24.44 29.56 -20.97
C LEU A 221 -23.82 30.53 -21.96
N ILE A 222 -22.47 30.51 -22.01
CA ILE A 222 -21.66 31.21 -23.00
C ILE A 222 -20.69 30.18 -23.60
N PHE A 223 -20.66 30.12 -24.92
CA PHE A 223 -19.69 29.31 -25.65
C PHE A 223 -19.27 30.03 -26.94
N GLY A 224 -18.02 30.47 -26.99
CA GLY A 224 -17.55 31.37 -28.05
C GLY A 224 -18.37 32.67 -28.04
N ASP A 225 -18.91 33.02 -29.20
CA ASP A 225 -19.76 34.22 -29.40
C ASP A 225 -21.26 33.93 -29.20
N THR A 226 -21.61 32.71 -28.77
CA THR A 226 -23.02 32.31 -28.61
C THR A 226 -23.38 32.32 -27.12
N GLU A 227 -24.48 33.01 -26.81
CA GLU A 227 -25.08 33.05 -25.47
C GLU A 227 -26.49 32.42 -25.51
N LEU A 228 -26.84 31.71 -24.44
CA LEU A 228 -28.18 31.24 -24.16
C LEU A 228 -28.66 31.77 -22.81
N SER A 229 -29.91 32.26 -22.78
CA SER A 229 -30.60 32.55 -21.55
C SER A 229 -31.07 31.29 -20.84
N TYR A 230 -31.45 31.40 -19.55
CA TYR A 230 -32.05 30.29 -18.80
C TYR A 230 -33.33 29.77 -19.45
N ALA A 231 -34.19 30.64 -19.96
CA ALA A 231 -35.39 30.23 -20.66
C ALA A 231 -35.07 29.42 -21.93
N GLN A 232 -34.13 29.90 -22.74
CA GLN A 232 -33.70 29.20 -23.95
C GLN A 232 -33.04 27.85 -23.67
N LEU A 233 -32.20 27.80 -22.66
CA LEU A 233 -31.58 26.54 -22.22
C LEU A 233 -32.63 25.53 -21.80
N ASN A 234 -33.56 25.93 -20.93
CA ASN A 234 -34.63 25.07 -20.43
C ASN A 234 -35.54 24.59 -21.54
N GLU A 235 -35.93 25.48 -22.50
CA GLU A 235 -36.73 25.10 -23.67
C GLU A 235 -36.03 24.04 -24.53
N ARG A 236 -34.72 24.24 -24.84
CA ARG A 236 -33.95 23.28 -25.62
C ARG A 236 -33.82 21.94 -24.92
N ALA A 237 -33.51 21.93 -23.62
CA ALA A 237 -33.39 20.72 -22.82
C ALA A 237 -34.72 19.94 -22.76
N ASN A 238 -35.85 20.62 -22.50
CA ASN A 238 -37.17 20.00 -22.47
C ASN A 238 -37.58 19.43 -23.85
N ARG A 239 -37.27 20.12 -24.95
CA ARG A 239 -37.53 19.63 -26.29
C ARG A 239 -36.79 18.33 -26.59
N LEU A 240 -35.50 18.26 -26.21
CA LEU A 240 -34.69 17.04 -26.36
C LEU A 240 -35.18 15.94 -25.41
N ALA A 241 -35.54 16.27 -24.17
CA ALA A 241 -36.09 15.31 -23.20
C ALA A 241 -37.35 14.62 -23.75
N HIS A 242 -38.28 15.38 -24.31
CA HIS A 242 -39.48 14.83 -24.93
C HIS A 242 -39.18 13.90 -26.13
N GLN A 243 -38.15 14.22 -26.93
CA GLN A 243 -37.68 13.33 -28.00
C GLN A 243 -37.10 12.01 -27.42
N LEU A 244 -36.28 12.09 -26.38
CA LEU A 244 -35.73 10.91 -25.71
C LEU A 244 -36.84 10.02 -25.14
N ILE A 245 -37.84 10.61 -24.49
CA ILE A 245 -39.01 9.89 -23.97
C ILE A 245 -39.79 9.21 -25.13
N ALA A 246 -39.99 9.89 -26.25
CA ALA A 246 -40.65 9.31 -27.44
C ALA A 246 -39.85 8.14 -28.03
N LEU A 247 -38.53 8.13 -27.89
CA LEU A 247 -37.64 7.03 -28.28
C LEU A 247 -37.59 5.89 -27.24
N GLY A 248 -38.34 6.00 -26.14
CA GLY A 248 -38.46 4.95 -25.13
C GLY A 248 -37.52 5.07 -23.93
N VAL A 249 -36.81 6.19 -23.79
CA VAL A 249 -36.00 6.46 -22.60
C VAL A 249 -36.91 6.64 -21.36
N ARG A 250 -36.57 6.00 -20.26
CA ARG A 250 -37.36 5.99 -19.01
C ARG A 250 -36.39 6.23 -17.83
N PRO A 251 -36.90 6.52 -16.62
CA PRO A 251 -36.06 6.55 -15.45
C PRO A 251 -35.16 5.31 -15.37
N GLU A 252 -33.91 5.49 -14.93
CA GLU A 252 -32.85 4.49 -14.88
C GLU A 252 -32.31 4.02 -16.26
N SER A 253 -32.78 4.58 -17.38
CA SER A 253 -32.21 4.30 -18.69
C SER A 253 -30.84 4.96 -18.81
N ARG A 254 -29.87 4.22 -19.35
CA ARG A 254 -28.52 4.76 -19.63
C ARG A 254 -28.52 5.46 -20.97
N VAL A 255 -28.26 6.77 -20.97
CA VAL A 255 -28.13 7.59 -22.19
C VAL A 255 -26.67 7.97 -22.39
N GLY A 256 -26.08 7.56 -23.50
CA GLY A 256 -24.71 7.95 -23.87
C GLY A 256 -24.72 9.31 -24.55
N ILE A 257 -23.87 10.25 -24.10
CA ILE A 257 -23.67 11.56 -24.69
C ILE A 257 -22.28 11.58 -25.34
N ALA A 258 -22.24 11.60 -26.67
CA ALA A 258 -21.02 11.59 -27.49
C ALA A 258 -20.96 12.87 -28.36
N VAL A 259 -20.73 14.00 -27.71
CA VAL A 259 -20.64 15.31 -28.36
C VAL A 259 -19.39 16.06 -27.90
N GLU A 260 -18.86 16.94 -28.71
CA GLU A 260 -17.78 17.83 -28.29
C GLU A 260 -18.26 18.82 -27.23
N ARG A 261 -17.32 19.44 -26.51
CA ARG A 261 -17.66 20.50 -25.56
C ARG A 261 -18.36 21.65 -26.28
N SER A 262 -19.64 21.84 -25.96
CA SER A 262 -20.52 22.79 -26.64
C SER A 262 -21.75 23.08 -25.77
N ILE A 263 -22.59 24.01 -26.26
CA ILE A 263 -23.93 24.25 -25.70
C ILE A 263 -24.76 22.96 -25.76
N ASP A 264 -24.66 22.17 -26.82
CA ASP A 264 -25.43 20.94 -27.02
C ASP A 264 -25.06 19.87 -26.02
N MET A 265 -23.79 19.85 -25.51
CA MET A 265 -23.38 18.96 -24.42
C MET A 265 -24.19 19.25 -23.14
N VAL A 266 -24.34 20.53 -22.79
CA VAL A 266 -25.10 20.92 -21.59
C VAL A 266 -26.59 20.67 -21.77
N VAL A 267 -27.14 20.96 -22.94
CA VAL A 267 -28.52 20.64 -23.30
C VAL A 267 -28.78 19.15 -23.23
N GLY A 268 -27.87 18.30 -23.73
CA GLY A 268 -27.97 16.84 -23.66
C GLY A 268 -27.93 16.31 -22.22
N LEU A 269 -27.04 16.86 -21.37
CA LEU A 269 -26.97 16.51 -19.95
C LEU A 269 -28.27 16.84 -19.23
N LEU A 270 -28.80 18.06 -19.41
CA LEU A 270 -30.04 18.47 -18.74
C LEU A 270 -31.27 17.72 -19.29
N ALA A 271 -31.30 17.39 -20.56
CA ALA A 271 -32.40 16.62 -21.16
C ALA A 271 -32.47 15.17 -20.68
N THR A 272 -31.36 14.65 -20.16
CA THR A 272 -31.26 13.26 -19.65
C THR A 272 -31.64 13.16 -18.17
N LEU A 273 -31.58 14.26 -17.43
CA LEU A 273 -31.96 14.37 -16.01
C LEU A 273 -33.45 14.59 -15.83
#